data_e355bee00113a5c7b029b2f3701fd4ae
#
_entry.id   e355bee00113a5c7b029b2f3701fd4ae
#
_cell.length_a   1.000
_cell.length_b   1.000
_cell.length_c   1.000
_cell.angle_alpha   90.00
_cell.angle_beta   90.00
_cell.angle_gamma   90.00
#
_symmetry.space_group_name_H-M   'P 1'
#
loop_
_entity.id
_entity.type
_entity.pdbx_description
1 polymer ?
#
loop_
_entity_poly.entity_id
_entity_poly.type
_entity_poly.pdbx_seq_one_letter_code
_entity_poly.pdbx_strand_id
1 'polypeptide(L)'
;PWILNNQKMYAWQRYLKLFYVHLKELHELEPFYFFLLENLVSKIEKQNVYRAIIESYLSILEHEGRLHTDFECLICEVEINSDLSIVRGFLPVHKSCIRGKVFDYLKIKELFFTKKTINLNDDEVENLFEILLLGL
;
A
#
# COMPACT_ATOMS: atom_id res chain seq x y z
N PRO A 1 -25.26 -0.09 1.56
CA PRO A 1 -24.07 -0.25 0.71
C PRO A 1 -23.03 0.82 1.01
N TRP A 2 -21.77 0.48 0.86
CA TRP A 2 -20.67 1.39 1.21
C TRP A 2 -20.64 2.66 0.34
N ILE A 3 -21.27 2.63 -0.81
CA ILE A 3 -21.35 3.79 -1.72
C ILE A 3 -22.02 5.00 -1.05
N LEU A 4 -22.83 4.78 -0.02
CA LEU A 4 -23.48 5.83 0.74
C LEU A 4 -22.62 6.30 1.94
N ASN A 5 -21.48 5.66 2.19
CA ASN A 5 -20.56 6.05 3.24
C ASN A 5 -19.54 7.04 2.68
N ASN A 6 -19.56 8.27 3.17
CA ASN A 6 -18.70 9.34 2.63
C ASN A 6 -17.21 9.02 2.76
N GLN A 7 -16.78 8.43 3.87
CA GLN A 7 -15.37 8.09 4.09
C GLN A 7 -14.91 7.03 3.09
N LYS A 8 -15.69 5.98 2.95
CA LYS A 8 -15.36 4.88 2.02
C LYS A 8 -15.37 5.37 0.57
N MET A 9 -16.37 6.15 0.20
CA MET A 9 -16.50 6.67 -1.15
C MET A 9 -15.36 7.62 -1.51
N TYR A 10 -14.99 8.50 -0.57
CA TYR A 10 -13.90 9.45 -0.77
C TYR A 10 -12.55 8.73 -0.94
N ALA A 11 -12.26 7.76 -0.07
CA ALA A 11 -11.03 6.98 -0.18
C ALA A 11 -10.97 6.19 -1.48
N TRP A 12 -12.07 5.56 -1.86
CA TRP A 12 -12.20 4.83 -3.11
C TRP A 12 -11.90 5.71 -4.33
N GLN A 13 -12.50 6.90 -4.38
CA GLN A 13 -12.29 7.82 -5.49
C GLN A 13 -10.84 8.28 -5.60
N ARG A 14 -10.19 8.55 -4.48
CA ARG A 14 -8.78 8.94 -4.46
C ARG A 14 -7.88 7.82 -4.98
N TYR A 15 -8.13 6.61 -4.54
CA TYR A 15 -7.38 5.44 -5.01
C TYR A 15 -7.62 5.19 -6.50
N LEU A 16 -8.87 5.30 -6.93
CA LEU A 16 -9.23 5.07 -8.32
C LEU A 16 -8.54 6.05 -9.28
N LYS A 17 -8.38 7.30 -8.87
CA LYS A 17 -7.61 8.28 -9.65
C LYS A 17 -6.16 7.85 -9.83
N LEU A 18 -5.51 7.43 -8.76
CA LEU A 18 -4.14 6.94 -8.82
C LEU A 18 -4.05 5.68 -9.68
N PHE A 19 -5.00 4.80 -9.53
CA PHE A 19 -5.08 3.57 -10.31
C PHE A 19 -5.21 3.86 -11.80
N TYR A 20 -6.04 4.81 -12.15
CA TYR A 20 -6.20 5.22 -13.56
C TYR A 20 -4.90 5.75 -14.15
N VAL A 21 -4.22 6.63 -13.42
CA VAL A 21 -2.92 7.16 -13.87
C VAL A 21 -1.90 6.04 -14.03
N HIS A 22 -1.87 5.11 -13.09
CA HIS A 22 -0.97 3.97 -13.14
C HIS A 22 -1.23 3.09 -14.36
N LEU A 23 -2.49 2.78 -14.66
CA LEU A 23 -2.86 1.94 -15.81
C LEU A 23 -2.49 2.59 -17.14
N LYS A 24 -2.54 3.91 -17.24
CA LYS A 24 -2.18 4.64 -18.46
C LYS A 24 -0.72 4.43 -18.86
N GLU A 25 0.13 4.12 -17.90
CA GLU A 25 1.57 3.93 -18.13
C GLU A 25 1.91 2.50 -18.55
N LEU A 26 0.95 1.58 -18.47
CA LEU A 26 1.17 0.18 -18.83
C LEU A 26 0.92 -0.05 -20.32
N HIS A 27 1.79 -0.85 -20.94
CA HIS A 27 1.66 -1.19 -22.37
C HIS A 27 0.47 -2.10 -22.64
N GLU A 28 0.20 -3.03 -21.72
CA GLU A 28 -0.90 -3.96 -21.81
C GLU A 28 -1.70 -3.96 -20.52
N LEU A 29 -3.02 -4.02 -20.64
CA LEU A 29 -3.93 -4.08 -19.49
C LEU A 29 -4.28 -5.54 -19.23
N GLU A 30 -3.60 -6.14 -18.27
CA GLU A 30 -3.84 -7.53 -17.90
C GLU A 30 -5.17 -7.69 -17.14
N PRO A 31 -5.84 -8.86 -17.28
CA PRO A 31 -7.07 -9.15 -16.52
C PRO A 31 -6.90 -9.04 -15.00
N PHE A 32 -5.67 -9.19 -14.51
CA PHE A 32 -5.34 -9.06 -13.08
C PHE A 32 -5.92 -7.78 -12.48
N TYR A 33 -5.78 -6.64 -13.16
CA TYR A 33 -6.21 -5.35 -12.62
C TYR A 33 -7.72 -5.26 -12.50
N PHE A 34 -8.44 -5.84 -13.43
CA PHE A 34 -9.90 -5.90 -13.36
C PHE A 34 -10.36 -6.73 -12.15
N PHE A 35 -9.79 -7.92 -11.99
CA PHE A 35 -10.13 -8.80 -10.87
C PHE A 35 -9.72 -8.18 -9.53
N LEU A 36 -8.62 -7.45 -9.51
CA LEU A 36 -8.17 -6.74 -8.31
C LEU A 36 -9.19 -5.70 -7.86
N LEU A 37 -9.69 -4.88 -8.80
CA LEU A 37 -10.70 -3.87 -8.50
C LEU A 37 -12.03 -4.50 -8.07
N GLU A 38 -12.44 -5.55 -8.73
CA GLU A 38 -13.66 -6.28 -8.39
C GLU A 38 -13.59 -6.83 -6.97
N ASN A 39 -12.47 -7.43 -6.62
CA ASN A 39 -12.22 -7.94 -5.27
C ASN A 39 -12.21 -6.80 -4.24
N LEU A 40 -11.59 -5.67 -4.58
CA LEU A 40 -11.54 -4.51 -3.68
C LEU A 40 -12.94 -3.96 -3.40
N VAL A 41 -13.79 -3.83 -4.41
CA VAL A 41 -15.16 -3.37 -4.23
C VAL A 41 -15.91 -4.25 -3.22
N SER A 42 -15.72 -5.56 -3.32
CA SER A 42 -16.32 -6.51 -2.39
C SER A 42 -15.76 -6.36 -0.96
N LYS A 43 -14.46 -6.13 -0.84
CA LYS A 43 -13.80 -5.98 0.47
C LYS A 43 -14.18 -4.70 1.19
N ILE A 44 -14.39 -3.60 0.46
CA ILE A 44 -14.76 -2.31 1.05
C ILE A 44 -16.07 -2.42 1.83
N GLU A 45 -16.98 -3.29 1.40
CA GLU A 45 -18.23 -3.53 2.10
C GLU A 45 -18.02 -4.14 3.48
N LYS A 46 -17.00 -4.97 3.65
CA LYS A 46 -16.82 -5.84 4.81
C LYS A 46 -15.76 -5.41 5.80
N GLN A 47 -14.87 -4.49 5.40
CA GLN A 47 -13.76 -4.08 6.25
C GLN A 47 -13.43 -2.60 6.11
N ASN A 48 -12.49 -2.13 6.91
CA ASN A 48 -12.00 -0.76 6.84
C ASN A 48 -11.48 -0.46 5.44
N VAL A 49 -11.90 0.66 4.86
CA VAL A 49 -11.57 1.01 3.48
C VAL A 49 -10.06 1.22 3.28
N TYR A 50 -9.38 1.82 4.25
CA TYR A 50 -7.94 2.05 4.14
C TYR A 50 -7.16 0.74 4.13
N ARG A 51 -7.57 -0.21 4.98
CA ARG A 51 -6.95 -1.54 5.02
C ARG A 51 -7.16 -2.28 3.71
N ALA A 52 -8.37 -2.25 3.18
CA ALA A 52 -8.70 -2.90 1.91
C ALA A 52 -7.86 -2.33 0.76
N ILE A 53 -7.72 -1.01 0.70
CA ILE A 53 -6.94 -0.35 -0.34
C ILE A 53 -5.45 -0.67 -0.22
N ILE A 54 -4.89 -0.65 1.00
CA ILE A 54 -3.48 -1.00 1.22
C ILE A 54 -3.21 -2.43 0.77
N GLU A 55 -4.08 -3.37 1.13
CA GLU A 55 -3.93 -4.77 0.73
C GLU A 55 -4.02 -4.93 -0.79
N SER A 56 -4.90 -4.17 -1.43
CA SER A 56 -5.00 -4.14 -2.89
C SER A 56 -3.70 -3.64 -3.52
N TYR A 57 -3.14 -2.56 -2.98
CA TYR A 57 -1.90 -2.00 -3.49
C TYR A 57 -0.71 -2.96 -3.33
N LEU A 58 -0.64 -3.66 -2.20
CA LEU A 58 0.40 -4.68 -2.01
C LEU A 58 0.31 -5.78 -3.07
N SER A 59 -0.90 -6.14 -3.47
CA SER A 59 -1.10 -7.12 -4.54
C SER A 59 -0.60 -6.60 -5.90
N ILE A 60 -0.78 -5.31 -6.17
CA ILE A 60 -0.22 -4.67 -7.37
C ILE A 60 1.30 -4.75 -7.34
N LEU A 61 1.91 -4.36 -6.22
CA LEU A 61 3.36 -4.37 -6.09
C LEU A 61 3.93 -5.76 -6.28
N GLU A 62 3.28 -6.77 -5.71
CA GLU A 62 3.73 -8.15 -5.87
C GLU A 62 3.61 -8.60 -7.33
N HIS A 63 2.47 -8.34 -7.96
CA HIS A 63 2.23 -8.73 -9.35
C HIS A 63 3.24 -8.09 -10.32
N GLU A 64 3.60 -6.84 -10.05
CA GLU A 64 4.54 -6.08 -10.89
C GLU A 64 6.00 -6.29 -10.52
N GLY A 65 6.28 -7.14 -9.53
CA GLY A 65 7.65 -7.38 -9.08
C GLY A 65 8.27 -6.21 -8.34
N ARG A 66 7.47 -5.36 -7.73
CA ARG A 66 7.91 -4.13 -7.04
C ARG A 66 7.82 -4.22 -5.52
N LEU A 67 7.38 -5.35 -4.98
CA LEU A 67 7.29 -5.54 -3.53
C LEU A 67 8.66 -5.99 -3.00
N HIS A 68 9.34 -5.09 -2.31
CA HIS A 68 10.69 -5.34 -1.78
C HIS A 68 10.61 -6.04 -0.42
N THR A 69 10.90 -7.32 -0.39
CA THR A 69 10.89 -8.14 0.84
C THR A 69 12.28 -8.37 1.42
N ASP A 70 13.32 -7.92 0.74
CA ASP A 70 14.70 -8.04 1.17
C ASP A 70 15.13 -6.93 2.14
N PHE A 71 14.34 -5.88 2.28
CA PHE A 71 14.56 -4.77 3.23
C PHE A 71 15.93 -4.13 3.12
N GLU A 72 16.34 -3.80 1.92
CA GLU A 72 17.46 -2.91 1.68
C GLU A 72 16.97 -1.47 1.61
N CYS A 73 17.72 -0.55 2.23
CA CYS A 73 17.37 0.86 2.20
C CYS A 73 17.49 1.43 0.79
N LEU A 74 16.46 2.11 0.33
CA LEU A 74 16.47 2.75 -0.98
C LEU A 74 17.57 3.81 -1.11
N ILE A 75 17.93 4.46 -0.01
CA ILE A 75 18.89 5.59 -0.01
C ILE A 75 20.33 5.11 0.08
N CYS A 76 20.66 4.31 1.10
CA CYS A 76 22.05 3.92 1.37
C CYS A 76 22.38 2.49 0.93
N GLU A 77 21.37 1.73 0.48
CA GLU A 77 21.52 0.36 -0.03
C GLU A 77 22.01 -0.66 1.02
N VAL A 78 22.00 -0.29 2.30
CA VAL A 78 22.36 -1.17 3.41
C VAL A 78 21.10 -1.84 3.95
N GLU A 79 21.24 -3.06 4.45
CA GLU A 79 20.15 -3.83 5.04
C GLU A 79 19.48 -3.07 6.20
N ILE A 80 18.14 -3.15 6.25
CA ILE A 80 17.35 -2.61 7.35
C ILE A 80 16.96 -3.75 8.27
N ASN A 81 17.27 -3.61 9.57
CA ASN A 81 16.96 -4.62 10.58
C ASN A 81 16.34 -4.05 11.85
N SER A 82 15.88 -2.82 11.79
CA SER A 82 15.20 -2.14 12.89
C SER A 82 14.11 -1.24 12.34
N ASP A 83 13.45 -0.48 13.20
CA ASP A 83 12.38 0.43 12.80
C ASP A 83 12.79 1.30 11.61
N LEU A 84 11.85 1.56 10.72
CA LEU A 84 12.13 2.11 9.40
C LEU A 84 11.06 3.11 8.98
N SER A 85 11.35 3.85 7.94
CA SER A 85 10.37 4.67 7.24
C SER A 85 10.02 4.03 5.90
N ILE A 86 8.89 4.43 5.36
CA ILE A 86 8.37 3.95 4.06
C ILE A 86 8.13 5.17 3.19
N VAL A 87 8.58 5.11 1.94
CA VAL A 87 8.38 6.20 0.99
C VAL A 87 7.43 5.76 -0.13
N ARG A 88 7.18 6.67 -1.09
CA ARG A 88 6.32 6.41 -2.23
C ARG A 88 6.68 5.07 -2.89
N GLY A 89 5.67 4.32 -3.27
CA GLY A 89 5.87 2.99 -3.85
C GLY A 89 6.12 1.92 -2.79
N PHE A 90 5.89 2.24 -1.52
CA PHE A 90 6.15 1.37 -0.37
C PHE A 90 7.58 0.86 -0.33
N LEU A 91 8.53 1.74 -0.68
CA LEU A 91 9.95 1.41 -0.63
C LEU A 91 10.49 1.67 0.77
N PRO A 92 11.21 0.70 1.36
CA PRO A 92 11.75 0.86 2.71
C PRO A 92 13.01 1.73 2.73
N VAL A 93 13.13 2.54 3.78
CA VAL A 93 14.33 3.35 4.04
C VAL A 93 14.64 3.35 5.53
N HIS A 94 15.92 3.51 5.88
CA HIS A 94 16.28 3.69 7.29
C HIS A 94 15.63 4.96 7.82
N LYS A 95 15.18 4.91 9.07
CA LYS A 95 14.60 6.10 9.73
C LYS A 95 15.61 7.26 9.83
N SER A 96 16.90 6.96 9.77
CA SER A 96 17.98 7.96 9.78
C SER A 96 18.28 8.53 8.41
N CYS A 97 17.88 7.87 7.33
CA CYS A 97 18.15 8.32 5.96
C CYS A 97 17.14 9.32 5.43
N ILE A 98 15.97 9.42 6.04
CA ILE A 98 14.92 10.32 5.61
C ILE A 98 14.07 10.75 6.82
N ARG A 99 13.48 11.94 6.74
CA ARG A 99 12.47 12.37 7.72
C ARG A 99 11.11 11.87 7.29
N GLY A 100 10.40 11.21 8.20
CA GLY A 100 9.08 10.69 7.92
C GLY A 100 8.55 9.87 9.09
N LYS A 101 7.37 9.31 8.90
CA LYS A 101 6.76 8.43 9.89
C LYS A 101 7.60 7.18 10.05
N VAL A 102 7.74 6.72 11.29
CA VAL A 102 8.53 5.53 11.63
C VAL A 102 7.57 4.38 11.88
N PHE A 103 7.88 3.22 11.32
CA PHE A 103 7.09 2.00 11.46
C PHE A 103 7.90 0.91 12.15
N ASP A 104 7.20 0.05 12.87
CA ASP A 104 7.80 -1.13 13.49
C ASP A 104 8.28 -2.11 12.41
N TYR A 105 9.55 -2.51 12.50
CA TYR A 105 10.17 -3.38 11.50
C TYR A 105 9.44 -4.72 11.33
N LEU A 106 9.10 -5.37 12.44
CA LEU A 106 8.45 -6.69 12.39
C LEU A 106 7.06 -6.62 11.79
N LYS A 107 6.32 -5.55 12.11
CA LYS A 107 4.98 -5.35 11.56
C LYS A 107 5.01 -5.12 10.05
N ILE A 108 5.95 -4.31 9.57
CA ILE A 108 6.09 -4.05 8.14
C ILE A 108 6.55 -5.30 7.41
N LYS A 109 7.50 -6.03 7.99
CA LYS A 109 7.97 -7.28 7.41
C LYS A 109 6.82 -8.27 7.26
N GLU A 110 5.99 -8.41 8.28
CA GLU A 110 4.82 -9.27 8.23
C GLU A 110 3.81 -8.78 7.20
N LEU A 111 3.55 -7.47 7.14
CA LEU A 111 2.65 -6.88 6.16
C LEU A 111 3.07 -7.23 4.73
N PHE A 112 4.35 -7.04 4.41
CA PHE A 112 4.87 -7.31 3.08
C PHE A 112 4.84 -8.81 2.75
N PHE A 113 5.03 -9.64 3.75
CA PHE A 113 5.04 -11.09 3.56
C PHE A 113 3.65 -11.67 3.38
N THR A 114 2.68 -11.24 4.20
CA THR A 114 1.31 -11.77 4.20
C THR A 114 0.36 -10.94 3.34
N LYS A 115 0.68 -9.69 3.06
CA LYS A 115 -0.19 -8.70 2.40
C LYS A 115 -1.49 -8.47 3.17
N LYS A 116 -1.43 -8.62 4.52
CA LYS A 116 -2.57 -8.43 5.43
C LYS A 116 -2.23 -7.36 6.46
N THR A 117 -3.20 -6.48 6.74
CA THR A 117 -3.03 -5.34 7.65
C THR A 117 -3.46 -5.63 9.08
N ILE A 118 -3.81 -6.86 9.40
CA ILE A 118 -4.44 -7.23 10.68
C ILE A 118 -3.59 -6.87 11.90
N ASN A 119 -2.27 -6.87 11.78
CA ASN A 119 -1.36 -6.57 12.90
C ASN A 119 -1.01 -5.09 13.03
N LEU A 120 -1.53 -4.26 12.14
CA LEU A 120 -1.33 -2.81 12.20
C LEU A 120 -2.48 -2.16 12.97
N ASN A 121 -2.15 -1.14 13.77
CA ASN A 121 -3.19 -0.34 14.39
C ASN A 121 -3.73 0.70 13.39
N ASP A 122 -4.80 1.40 13.76
CA ASP A 122 -5.45 2.35 12.86
C ASP A 122 -4.54 3.52 12.46
N ASP A 123 -3.70 4.00 13.37
CA ASP A 123 -2.76 5.08 13.07
C ASP A 123 -1.71 4.65 12.05
N GLU A 124 -1.19 3.44 12.20
CA GLU A 124 -0.23 2.87 11.23
C GLU A 124 -0.87 2.71 9.85
N VAL A 125 -2.11 2.27 9.81
CA VAL A 125 -2.86 2.12 8.57
C VAL A 125 -3.08 3.47 7.90
N GLU A 126 -3.48 4.50 8.65
CA GLU A 126 -3.67 5.84 8.11
C GLU A 126 -2.36 6.41 7.57
N ASN A 127 -1.25 6.21 8.28
CA ASN A 127 0.06 6.67 7.83
C ASN A 127 0.48 5.99 6.52
N LEU A 128 0.25 4.70 6.39
CA LEU A 128 0.52 3.98 5.15
C LEU A 128 -0.37 4.43 4.01
N PHE A 129 -1.64 4.70 4.29
CA PHE A 129 -2.56 5.21 3.29
C PHE A 129 -2.12 6.57 2.75
N GLU A 130 -1.65 7.47 3.61
CA GLU A 130 -1.11 8.76 3.18
C GLU A 130 0.10 8.59 2.26
N ILE A 131 0.96 7.62 2.54
CA ILE A 131 2.11 7.31 1.68
C ILE A 131 1.64 6.77 0.33
N LEU A 132 0.66 5.87 0.34
CA LEU A 132 0.06 5.33 -0.88
C LEU A 132 -0.47 6.44 -1.78
N LEU A 133 -1.07 7.48 -1.19
CA LEU A 133 -1.63 8.60 -1.94
C LEU A 133 -0.58 9.47 -2.64
N LEU A 134 0.69 9.28 -2.35
CA LEU A 134 1.77 9.95 -3.08
C LEU A 134 1.91 9.42 -4.51
N GLY A 135 1.38 8.26 -4.79
CA GLY A 135 1.40 7.61 -6.11
C GLY A 135 1.66 6.12 -6.01
N LEU A 136 1.15 5.40 -6.95
CA LEU A 136 1.30 3.94 -6.99
C LEU A 136 2.63 3.48 -7.58
#